data_ea557612a158eb1b26159e91d12cc74b
#
_entry.id   ea557612a158eb1b26159e91d12cc74b
#
_cell.length_a   1.000
_cell.length_b   1.000
_cell.length_c   1.000
_cell.angle_alpha   90.00
_cell.angle_beta   90.00
_cell.angle_gamma   90.00
#
_symmetry.space_group_name_H-M   'P 1'
#
loop_
_entity.id
_entity.type
_entity.pdbx_description
1 polymer ?
#
loop_
_entity_poly.entity_id
_entity_poly.type
_entity_poly.pdbx_seq_one_letter_code
_entity_poly.pdbx_strand_id
1 'polypeptide(L)'
;MALQTTGILDDLIARGYRYMNTSNADNLGAAPDGRLAAWFAASGAPYSPEVCLRTPADRKGGHLAIRRSDGRMILRDTAQTPDEDMRWFTDEHRHRFFHTNNLWFDLVALRDALAARGGLPGLPLIRNRKHVDPSDPSSPEVFQVESALGAIVELFDGARPVLVPRERFLPVKTTDDLALL
;
A
#
# COMPACT_ATOMS: atom_id res chain seq x y z
N MET A 1 11.89 -3.16 -3.45
CA MET A 1 13.38 -3.30 -3.35
C MET A 1 13.77 -4.78 -3.38
N ALA A 2 13.38 -5.64 -2.40
CA ALA A 2 13.83 -7.03 -2.35
C ALA A 2 13.66 -7.80 -3.67
N LEU A 3 12.50 -7.75 -4.32
CA LEU A 3 12.26 -8.42 -5.61
C LEU A 3 13.30 -8.04 -6.70
N GLN A 4 13.68 -6.77 -6.75
CA GLN A 4 14.66 -6.28 -7.71
C GLN A 4 16.09 -6.69 -7.34
N THR A 5 16.50 -6.43 -6.09
CA THR A 5 17.90 -6.64 -5.67
C THR A 5 18.30 -8.11 -5.56
N THR A 6 17.34 -9.00 -5.40
CA THR A 6 17.57 -10.46 -5.37
C THR A 6 17.42 -11.14 -6.73
N GLY A 7 17.03 -10.40 -7.77
CA GLY A 7 16.76 -10.97 -9.11
C GLY A 7 15.45 -11.74 -9.23
N ILE A 8 14.65 -11.83 -8.15
CA ILE A 8 13.37 -12.57 -8.14
C ILE A 8 12.38 -11.99 -9.16
N LEU A 9 12.38 -10.67 -9.37
CA LEU A 9 11.49 -10.02 -10.34
C LEU A 9 11.73 -10.56 -11.76
N ASP A 10 12.99 -10.62 -12.17
CA ASP A 10 13.36 -11.10 -13.50
C ASP A 10 13.14 -12.62 -13.64
N ASP A 11 13.40 -13.40 -12.58
CA ASP A 11 13.11 -14.85 -12.55
C ASP A 11 11.60 -15.11 -12.72
N LEU A 12 10.74 -14.39 -12.00
CA LEU A 12 9.29 -14.54 -12.14
C LEU A 12 8.82 -14.23 -13.56
N ILE A 13 9.32 -13.14 -14.16
CA ILE A 13 8.99 -12.79 -15.55
C ILE A 13 9.48 -13.86 -16.52
N ALA A 14 10.71 -14.34 -16.36
CA ALA A 14 11.28 -15.41 -17.22
C ALA A 14 10.50 -16.72 -17.12
N ARG A 15 9.91 -17.02 -15.97
CA ARG A 15 9.03 -18.17 -15.75
C ARG A 15 7.60 -17.97 -16.27
N GLY A 16 7.30 -16.81 -16.88
CA GLY A 16 6.01 -16.51 -17.48
C GLY A 16 4.96 -15.91 -16.53
N TYR A 17 5.32 -15.57 -15.30
CA TYR A 17 4.41 -14.84 -14.41
C TYR A 17 4.28 -13.39 -14.89
N ARG A 18 3.05 -12.93 -15.06
CA ARG A 18 2.74 -11.59 -15.53
C ARG A 18 2.24 -10.68 -14.42
N TYR A 19 1.43 -11.20 -13.53
CA TYR A 19 0.75 -10.43 -12.50
C TYR A 19 1.12 -10.91 -11.10
N MET A 20 1.16 -9.97 -10.17
CA MET A 20 1.46 -10.22 -8.77
C MET A 20 0.48 -9.45 -7.89
N ASN A 21 0.01 -10.10 -6.82
CA ASN A 21 -0.68 -9.43 -5.73
C ASN A 21 0.20 -9.46 -4.49
N THR A 22 0.22 -8.36 -3.75
CA THR A 22 0.86 -8.26 -2.43
C THR A 22 -0.10 -7.68 -1.42
N SER A 23 0.01 -8.13 -0.18
CA SER A 23 -0.77 -7.61 0.94
C SER A 23 0.06 -7.65 2.22
N ASN A 24 -0.38 -6.92 3.24
CA ASN A 24 0.18 -7.07 4.58
C ASN A 24 -0.20 -8.45 5.14
N ALA A 25 0.76 -9.10 5.81
CA ALA A 25 0.54 -10.43 6.39
C ALA A 25 -0.49 -10.44 7.52
N ASP A 26 -0.72 -9.29 8.16
CA ASP A 26 -1.72 -9.11 9.21
C ASP A 26 -3.13 -8.79 8.68
N ASN A 27 -3.31 -8.60 7.38
CA ASN A 27 -4.62 -8.43 6.77
C ASN A 27 -5.24 -9.77 6.39
N LEU A 28 -6.01 -10.38 7.29
CA LEU A 28 -6.61 -11.69 7.06
C LEU A 28 -7.72 -11.69 5.98
N GLY A 29 -8.23 -10.50 5.63
CA GLY A 29 -9.18 -10.34 4.51
C GLY A 29 -8.54 -10.38 3.12
N ALA A 30 -7.22 -10.37 3.02
CA ALA A 30 -6.50 -10.31 1.74
C ALA A 30 -6.31 -11.69 1.07
N ALA A 31 -7.31 -12.55 1.12
CA ALA A 31 -7.26 -13.85 0.45
C ALA A 31 -7.12 -13.69 -1.08
N PRO A 32 -6.44 -14.62 -1.78
CA PRO A 32 -6.41 -14.63 -3.25
C PRO A 32 -7.82 -14.65 -3.84
N ASP A 33 -8.09 -13.78 -4.82
CA ASP A 33 -9.38 -13.69 -5.51
C ASP A 33 -9.17 -13.74 -7.03
N GLY A 34 -9.60 -14.83 -7.65
CA GLY A 34 -9.46 -15.03 -9.11
C GLY A 34 -10.27 -14.02 -9.94
N ARG A 35 -11.36 -13.45 -9.40
CA ARG A 35 -12.16 -12.43 -10.11
C ARG A 35 -11.40 -11.10 -10.17
N LEU A 36 -10.75 -10.72 -9.06
CA LEU A 36 -9.90 -9.53 -9.04
C LEU A 36 -8.68 -9.71 -9.93
N ALA A 37 -8.06 -10.89 -9.93
CA ALA A 37 -6.95 -11.21 -10.84
C ALA A 37 -7.37 -11.09 -12.31
N ALA A 38 -8.52 -11.67 -12.67
CA ALA A 38 -9.06 -11.59 -14.03
C ALA A 38 -9.42 -10.15 -14.43
N TRP A 39 -10.05 -9.39 -13.53
CA TRP A 39 -10.34 -7.98 -13.75
C TRP A 39 -9.06 -7.16 -13.95
N PHE A 40 -8.05 -7.36 -13.11
CA PHE A 40 -6.77 -6.65 -13.22
C PHE A 40 -6.10 -6.96 -14.56
N ALA A 41 -6.03 -8.23 -14.96
CA ALA A 41 -5.48 -8.64 -16.23
C ALA A 41 -6.22 -8.02 -17.43
N ALA A 42 -7.56 -8.00 -17.39
CA ALA A 42 -8.39 -7.41 -18.44
C ALA A 42 -8.32 -5.88 -18.50
N SER A 43 -8.02 -5.22 -17.36
CA SER A 43 -7.98 -3.76 -17.27
C SER A 43 -6.81 -3.15 -18.05
N GLY A 44 -5.73 -3.90 -18.28
CA GLY A 44 -4.48 -3.41 -18.85
C GLY A 44 -3.75 -2.39 -17.97
N ALA A 45 -4.18 -2.21 -16.73
CA ALA A 45 -3.53 -1.28 -15.80
C ALA A 45 -2.15 -1.82 -15.37
N PRO A 46 -1.12 -0.97 -15.28
CA PRO A 46 0.20 -1.38 -14.81
C PRO A 46 0.23 -1.65 -13.30
N TYR A 47 -0.70 -1.02 -12.57
CA TYR A 47 -0.81 -1.08 -11.12
C TYR A 47 -2.24 -0.80 -10.67
N SER A 48 -2.71 -1.54 -9.67
CA SER A 48 -4.02 -1.32 -9.06
C SER A 48 -3.97 -1.53 -7.55
N PRO A 49 -4.16 -0.48 -6.74
CA PRO A 49 -4.39 -0.65 -5.31
C PRO A 49 -5.85 -0.97 -5.03
N GLU A 50 -6.09 -1.89 -4.08
CA GLU A 50 -7.43 -2.09 -3.53
C GLU A 50 -7.75 -0.97 -2.54
N VAL A 51 -8.96 -0.42 -2.65
CA VAL A 51 -9.50 0.55 -1.69
C VAL A 51 -10.85 0.04 -1.18
N CYS A 52 -11.16 0.31 0.08
CA CYS A 52 -12.48 0.04 0.65
C CYS A 52 -13.14 1.34 1.13
N LEU A 53 -14.42 1.29 1.47
CA LEU A 53 -15.08 2.42 2.11
C LEU A 53 -14.46 2.65 3.49
N ARG A 54 -14.13 3.91 3.76
CA ARG A 54 -13.55 4.36 5.02
C ARG A 54 -14.61 4.32 6.13
N THR A 55 -14.18 3.97 7.32
CA THR A 55 -14.98 3.99 8.54
C THR A 55 -14.32 4.91 9.57
N PRO A 56 -15.04 5.33 10.63
CA PRO A 56 -14.45 6.12 11.72
C PRO A 56 -13.26 5.43 12.42
N ALA A 57 -13.13 4.10 12.30
CA ALA A 57 -11.98 3.35 12.83
C ALA A 57 -10.70 3.55 12.01
N ASP A 58 -10.81 3.94 10.74
CA ASP A 58 -9.67 4.09 9.81
C ASP A 58 -8.99 5.46 9.94
N ARG A 59 -8.56 5.80 11.13
CA ARG A 59 -7.89 7.08 11.42
C ARG A 59 -6.41 7.07 11.10
N LYS A 60 -5.79 5.88 11.12
CA LYS A 60 -4.38 5.67 10.76
C LYS A 60 -4.29 4.96 9.43
N GLY A 61 -3.27 5.28 8.63
CA GLY A 61 -3.06 4.74 7.28
C GLY A 61 -3.31 5.79 6.22
N GLY A 62 -3.65 5.38 5.01
CA GLY A 62 -3.66 6.27 3.87
C GLY A 62 -4.92 6.25 3.01
N HIS A 63 -5.01 7.24 2.15
CA HIS A 63 -6.00 7.32 1.08
C HIS A 63 -5.36 7.84 -0.21
N LEU A 64 -5.97 7.49 -1.33
CA LEU A 64 -5.53 8.01 -2.63
C LEU A 64 -6.07 9.42 -2.83
N ALA A 65 -5.26 10.24 -3.49
CA ALA A 65 -5.62 11.59 -3.90
C ALA A 65 -5.04 11.89 -5.29
N ILE A 66 -5.59 12.90 -5.94
CA ILE A 66 -5.01 13.44 -7.17
C ILE A 66 -4.26 14.73 -6.81
N ARG A 67 -2.97 14.77 -7.10
CA ARG A 67 -2.15 15.94 -6.87
C ARG A 67 -2.49 17.02 -7.92
N ARG A 68 -2.85 18.22 -7.45
CA ARG A 68 -3.34 19.28 -8.33
C ARG A 68 -2.30 19.85 -9.29
N SER A 69 -1.02 19.79 -8.93
CA SER A 69 0.07 20.38 -9.72
C SER A 69 0.36 19.63 -11.03
N ASP A 70 0.12 18.32 -11.06
CA ASP A 70 0.48 17.46 -12.20
C ASP A 70 -0.57 16.40 -12.55
N GLY A 71 -1.69 16.36 -11.83
CA GLY A 71 -2.77 15.40 -12.06
C GLY A 71 -2.44 13.95 -11.69
N ARG A 72 -1.32 13.69 -11.05
CA ARG A 72 -0.91 12.33 -10.68
C ARG A 72 -1.67 11.80 -9.47
N MET A 73 -1.95 10.51 -9.52
CA MET A 73 -2.45 9.80 -8.35
C MET A 73 -1.32 9.60 -7.34
N ILE A 74 -1.59 9.93 -6.09
CA ILE A 74 -0.66 9.82 -4.98
C ILE A 74 -1.31 9.09 -3.81
N LEU A 75 -0.51 8.46 -2.97
CA LEU A 75 -0.92 8.03 -1.64
C LEU A 75 -0.63 9.17 -0.65
N ARG A 76 -1.65 9.59 0.09
CA ARG A 76 -1.46 10.38 1.31
C ARG A 76 -1.57 9.46 2.51
N ASP A 77 -0.59 9.49 3.38
CA ASP A 77 -0.54 8.66 4.59
C ASP A 77 -0.45 9.53 5.85
N THR A 78 -0.98 9.03 6.95
CA THR A 78 -0.94 9.68 8.27
C THR A 78 0.49 10.08 8.65
N ALA A 79 1.47 9.20 8.40
CA ALA A 79 2.87 9.44 8.74
C ALA A 79 3.53 10.61 7.97
N GLN A 80 2.87 11.10 6.92
CA GLN A 80 3.36 12.17 6.04
C GLN A 80 2.47 13.42 6.09
N THR A 81 1.43 13.40 6.94
CA THR A 81 0.46 14.49 7.04
C THR A 81 0.82 15.37 8.24
N PRO A 82 1.02 16.69 8.05
CA PRO A 82 1.21 17.64 9.16
C PRO A 82 0.05 17.61 10.16
N ASP A 83 0.34 17.84 11.43
CA ASP A 83 -0.66 17.80 12.51
C ASP A 83 -1.82 18.78 12.28
N GLU A 84 -1.56 19.96 11.73
CA GLU A 84 -2.57 20.97 11.40
C GLU A 84 -3.56 20.50 10.31
N ASP A 85 -3.13 19.57 9.45
CA ASP A 85 -3.94 19.01 8.36
C ASP A 85 -4.72 17.75 8.76
N MET A 86 -4.43 17.17 9.93
CA MET A 86 -5.00 15.90 10.37
C MET A 86 -6.53 15.91 10.41
N ARG A 87 -7.16 16.99 10.82
CA ARG A 87 -8.63 17.15 10.83
C ARG A 87 -9.26 16.98 9.44
N TRP A 88 -8.55 17.45 8.40
CA TRP A 88 -9.00 17.31 7.01
C TRP A 88 -8.66 15.94 6.42
N PHE A 89 -7.51 15.42 6.83
CA PHE A 89 -7.03 14.12 6.40
C PHE A 89 -7.92 12.97 6.91
N THR A 90 -8.42 13.06 8.14
CA THR A 90 -9.26 12.04 8.77
C THR A 90 -10.75 12.17 8.48
N ASP A 91 -11.17 13.17 7.71
CA ASP A 91 -12.57 13.39 7.32
C ASP A 91 -13.02 12.32 6.33
N GLU A 92 -13.78 11.33 6.83
CA GLU A 92 -14.30 10.20 6.03
C GLU A 92 -15.36 10.63 4.99
N HIS A 93 -16.02 11.76 5.18
CA HIS A 93 -16.97 12.29 4.20
C HIS A 93 -16.27 12.89 2.99
N ARG A 94 -15.10 13.50 3.22
CA ARG A 94 -14.25 14.06 2.17
C ARG A 94 -13.41 12.99 1.49
N HIS A 95 -12.80 12.06 2.28
CA HIS A 95 -11.89 11.01 1.84
C HIS A 95 -12.54 9.65 2.08
N ARG A 96 -13.52 9.32 1.23
CA ARG A 96 -14.39 8.14 1.39
C ARG A 96 -13.69 6.80 1.20
N PHE A 97 -12.55 6.77 0.50
CA PHE A 97 -11.87 5.53 0.15
C PHE A 97 -10.57 5.41 0.95
N PHE A 98 -10.46 4.30 1.66
CA PHE A 98 -9.29 3.95 2.45
C PHE A 98 -8.39 2.97 1.68
N HIS A 99 -7.09 3.20 1.70
CA HIS A 99 -6.11 2.36 1.03
C HIS A 99 -5.82 1.11 1.87
N THR A 100 -6.09 -0.07 1.34
CA THR A 100 -5.96 -1.33 2.08
C THR A 100 -4.54 -1.89 2.14
N ASN A 101 -3.63 -1.36 1.34
CA ASN A 101 -2.30 -1.88 1.06
C ASN A 101 -2.29 -3.28 0.40
N ASN A 102 -3.42 -3.70 -0.18
CA ASN A 102 -3.47 -4.82 -1.12
C ASN A 102 -3.19 -4.26 -2.52
N LEU A 103 -2.14 -4.73 -3.16
CA LEU A 103 -1.57 -4.10 -4.35
C LEU A 103 -1.44 -5.12 -5.48
N TRP A 104 -1.89 -4.76 -6.66
CA TRP A 104 -1.75 -5.54 -7.89
C TRP A 104 -0.73 -4.89 -8.82
N PHE A 105 0.17 -5.69 -9.34
CA PHE A 105 1.24 -5.25 -10.24
C PHE A 105 1.24 -6.06 -11.53
N ASP A 106 1.43 -5.40 -12.66
CA ASP A 106 2.02 -5.99 -13.85
C ASP A 106 3.54 -6.02 -13.64
N LEU A 107 4.14 -7.21 -13.62
CA LEU A 107 5.56 -7.38 -13.30
C LEU A 107 6.47 -6.76 -14.36
N VAL A 108 6.06 -6.77 -15.62
CA VAL A 108 6.83 -6.13 -16.71
C VAL A 108 6.79 -4.62 -16.54
N ALA A 109 5.61 -4.05 -16.28
CA ALA A 109 5.49 -2.62 -16.02
C ALA A 109 6.27 -2.19 -14.77
N LEU A 110 6.29 -3.03 -13.72
CA LEU A 110 7.08 -2.77 -12.51
C LEU A 110 8.58 -2.76 -12.82
N ARG A 111 9.08 -3.76 -13.54
CA ARG A 111 10.48 -3.82 -13.96
C ARG A 111 10.88 -2.57 -14.75
N ASP A 112 10.08 -2.21 -15.73
CA ASP A 112 10.38 -1.09 -16.64
C ASP A 112 10.34 0.26 -15.88
N ALA A 113 9.38 0.45 -14.97
CA ALA A 113 9.29 1.64 -14.11
C ALA A 113 10.49 1.76 -13.15
N LEU A 114 10.98 0.63 -12.61
CA LEU A 114 12.18 0.61 -11.78
C LEU A 114 13.43 0.87 -12.61
N ALA A 115 13.57 0.25 -13.79
CA ALA A 115 14.71 0.46 -14.68
C ALA A 115 14.86 1.93 -15.10
N ALA A 116 13.76 2.61 -15.43
CA ALA A 116 13.74 4.02 -15.75
C ALA A 116 14.25 4.96 -14.62
N ARG A 117 14.34 4.42 -13.39
CA ARG A 117 14.78 5.15 -12.17
C ARG A 117 16.07 4.57 -11.56
N GLY A 118 16.87 3.88 -12.36
CA GLY A 118 18.12 3.28 -11.89
C GLY A 118 17.91 2.15 -10.86
N GLY A 119 16.77 1.47 -10.90
CA GLY A 119 16.46 0.34 -10.02
C GLY A 119 15.88 0.73 -8.64
N LEU A 120 15.70 2.02 -8.37
CA LEU A 120 15.20 2.52 -7.08
C LEU A 120 13.81 3.16 -7.24
N PRO A 121 12.79 2.74 -6.50
CA PRO A 121 11.45 3.30 -6.60
C PRO A 121 11.33 4.74 -6.06
N GLY A 122 12.31 5.23 -5.28
CA GLY A 122 12.29 6.57 -4.70
C GLY A 122 11.14 6.79 -3.71
N LEU A 123 10.74 5.73 -2.99
CA LEU A 123 9.61 5.80 -2.05
C LEU A 123 9.95 6.67 -0.83
N PRO A 124 8.96 7.40 -0.28
CA PRO A 124 9.14 8.14 0.95
C PRO A 124 9.59 7.24 2.11
N LEU A 125 10.57 7.74 2.87
CA LEU A 125 11.06 7.07 4.05
C LEU A 125 10.15 7.38 5.24
N ILE A 126 9.73 6.34 5.94
CA ILE A 126 9.00 6.43 7.20
C ILE A 126 9.96 6.08 8.33
N ARG A 127 10.03 6.94 9.33
CA ARG A 127 10.82 6.75 10.55
C ARG A 127 9.89 6.62 11.73
N ASN A 128 9.76 5.42 12.27
CA ASN A 128 8.96 5.15 13.45
C ASN A 128 9.88 5.08 14.68
N ARG A 129 9.62 5.90 15.68
CA ARG A 129 10.27 5.83 16.97
C ARG A 129 9.59 4.76 17.82
N LYS A 130 10.35 3.80 18.32
CA LYS A 130 9.84 2.67 19.09
C LYS A 130 10.82 2.33 20.22
N HIS A 131 10.33 1.60 21.20
CA HIS A 131 11.19 0.94 22.20
C HIS A 131 11.64 -0.42 21.69
N VAL A 132 12.83 -0.87 22.10
CA VAL A 132 13.36 -2.22 21.79
C VAL A 132 12.41 -3.28 22.29
N ASP A 133 11.90 -3.11 23.51
CA ASP A 133 10.80 -3.92 24.05
C ASP A 133 9.53 -3.08 24.04
N PRO A 134 8.52 -3.43 23.20
CA PRO A 134 7.27 -2.69 23.13
C PRO A 134 6.46 -2.72 24.42
N SER A 135 6.71 -3.69 25.31
CA SER A 135 6.03 -3.83 26.61
C SER A 135 6.73 -3.07 27.74
N ASP A 136 7.96 -2.62 27.52
CA ASP A 136 8.76 -1.87 28.50
C ASP A 136 9.10 -0.45 27.98
N PRO A 137 8.35 0.60 28.41
CA PRO A 137 8.63 1.99 28.02
C PRO A 137 9.99 2.51 28.51
N SER A 138 10.67 1.81 29.43
CA SER A 138 12.02 2.17 29.90
C SER A 138 13.13 1.56 29.07
N SER A 139 12.81 0.63 28.16
CA SER A 139 13.81 0.04 27.26
C SER A 139 14.35 1.07 26.26
N PRO A 140 15.55 0.88 25.71
CA PRO A 140 16.17 1.84 24.79
C PRO A 140 15.27 2.18 23.60
N GLU A 141 15.26 3.45 23.22
CA GLU A 141 14.58 3.88 22.02
C GLU A 141 15.37 3.54 20.75
N VAL A 142 14.67 3.15 19.70
CA VAL A 142 15.20 2.83 18.37
C VAL A 142 14.36 3.46 17.29
N PHE A 143 14.95 3.66 16.11
CA PHE A 143 14.23 4.04 14.92
C PHE A 143 14.03 2.82 14.03
N GLN A 144 12.77 2.45 13.82
CA GLN A 144 12.39 1.54 12.74
C GLN A 144 12.24 2.35 11.45
N VAL A 145 12.96 1.94 10.42
CA VAL A 145 12.95 2.59 9.11
C VAL A 145 12.23 1.70 8.11
N GLU A 146 11.26 2.26 7.41
CA GLU A 146 10.51 1.57 6.37
C GLU A 146 10.16 2.53 5.21
N SER A 147 9.71 1.99 4.08
CA SER A 147 9.25 2.77 2.94
C SER A 147 7.73 2.67 2.82
N ALA A 148 7.07 3.78 2.47
CA ALA A 148 5.64 3.80 2.17
C ALA A 148 5.37 3.08 0.84
N LEU A 149 5.19 1.74 0.88
CA LEU A 149 5.02 0.94 -0.34
C LEU A 149 3.84 1.41 -1.20
N GLY A 150 2.74 1.83 -0.60
CA GLY A 150 1.58 2.33 -1.34
C GLY A 150 1.87 3.59 -2.17
N ALA A 151 2.90 4.38 -1.82
CA ALA A 151 3.34 5.53 -2.61
C ALA A 151 3.94 5.13 -3.97
N ILE A 152 4.18 3.85 -4.22
CA ILE A 152 4.62 3.32 -5.53
C ILE A 152 3.61 3.64 -6.64
N VAL A 153 2.36 3.98 -6.31
CA VAL A 153 1.35 4.44 -7.27
C VAL A 153 1.85 5.57 -8.17
N GLU A 154 2.72 6.43 -7.64
CA GLU A 154 3.29 7.55 -8.39
C GLU A 154 4.26 7.13 -9.52
N LEU A 155 4.69 5.87 -9.54
CA LEU A 155 5.52 5.34 -10.63
C LEU A 155 4.72 4.98 -11.88
N PHE A 156 3.39 4.82 -11.75
CA PHE A 156 2.57 4.23 -12.79
C PHE A 156 1.56 5.24 -13.36
N ASP A 157 1.82 5.70 -14.57
CA ASP A 157 0.79 6.37 -15.35
C ASP A 157 -0.28 5.33 -15.73
N GLY A 158 -1.55 5.66 -15.54
CA GLY A 158 -2.66 4.74 -15.79
C GLY A 158 -2.95 3.74 -14.66
N ALA A 159 -2.43 3.95 -13.45
CA ALA A 159 -2.87 3.22 -12.27
C ALA A 159 -4.38 3.31 -12.08
N ARG A 160 -5.03 2.18 -11.76
CA ARG A 160 -6.50 2.08 -11.61
C ARG A 160 -6.85 1.48 -10.26
N PRO A 161 -7.30 2.27 -9.27
CA PRO A 161 -7.80 1.71 -8.01
C PRO A 161 -9.04 0.85 -8.23
N VAL A 162 -9.18 -0.20 -7.42
CA VAL A 162 -10.39 -1.03 -7.40
C VAL A 162 -11.07 -0.93 -6.05
N LEU A 163 -12.37 -0.60 -6.06
CA LEU A 163 -13.18 -0.63 -4.84
C LEU A 163 -13.54 -2.08 -4.51
N VAL A 164 -13.17 -2.49 -3.31
CA VAL A 164 -13.44 -3.83 -2.79
C VAL A 164 -14.34 -3.78 -1.55
N PRO A 165 -15.06 -4.87 -1.25
CA PRO A 165 -15.81 -5.00 0.00
C PRO A 165 -14.89 -4.86 1.23
N ARG A 166 -15.46 -4.39 2.34
CA ARG A 166 -14.70 -4.16 3.59
C ARG A 166 -14.08 -5.44 4.14
N GLU A 167 -14.68 -6.58 3.90
CA GLU A 167 -14.19 -7.90 4.29
C GLU A 167 -12.81 -8.25 3.72
N ARG A 168 -12.39 -7.53 2.69
CA ARG A 168 -11.01 -7.66 2.16
C ARG A 168 -9.97 -6.88 2.96
N PHE A 169 -10.40 -6.09 3.95
CA PHE A 169 -9.51 -5.34 4.83
C PHE A 169 -9.86 -5.60 6.29
N LEU A 170 -9.28 -6.68 6.82
CA LEU A 170 -9.44 -7.17 8.21
C LEU A 170 -8.06 -7.24 8.88
N PRO A 171 -7.42 -6.10 9.16
CA PRO A 171 -6.10 -6.07 9.77
C PRO A 171 -6.18 -6.48 11.25
N VAL A 172 -5.34 -7.42 11.66
CA VAL A 172 -5.21 -7.87 13.06
C VAL A 172 -3.98 -7.19 13.66
N LYS A 173 -4.19 -6.23 14.54
CA LYS A 173 -3.15 -5.51 15.27
C LYS A 173 -3.12 -5.85 16.75
N THR A 174 -4.26 -6.30 17.28
CA THR A 174 -4.47 -6.62 18.69
C THR A 174 -5.25 -7.94 18.84
N THR A 175 -5.30 -8.48 20.06
CA THR A 175 -6.14 -9.63 20.37
C THR A 175 -7.63 -9.34 20.20
N ASP A 176 -8.04 -8.09 20.38
CA ASP A 176 -9.44 -7.67 20.20
C ASP A 176 -9.83 -7.73 18.70
N ASP A 177 -8.92 -7.36 17.80
CA ASP A 177 -9.16 -7.51 16.35
C ASP A 177 -9.36 -8.98 15.99
N LEU A 178 -8.56 -9.88 16.59
CA LEU A 178 -8.68 -11.32 16.36
C LEU A 178 -10.01 -11.89 16.88
N ALA A 179 -10.55 -11.31 17.95
CA ALA A 179 -11.82 -11.75 18.54
C ALA A 179 -13.04 -11.32 17.69
N LEU A 180 -12.87 -10.38 16.76
CA LEU A 180 -13.93 -9.90 15.87
C LEU A 180 -14.03 -10.69 14.55
N LEU A 181 -13.10 -11.59 14.29
CA LEU A 181 -13.05 -12.47 13.10
C LEU A 181 -13.82 -13.77 13.34
#